data_f36c57dbf906191e79f2aa16f3014bc8
#
_entry.id   f36c57dbf906191e79f2aa16f3014bc8
#
_cell.length_a   1.000
_cell.length_b   1.000
_cell.length_c   1.000
_cell.angle_alpha   90.00
_cell.angle_beta   90.00
_cell.angle_gamma   90.00
#
_symmetry.space_group_name_H-M   'P 1'
#
loop_
_entity.id
_entity.type
_entity.pdbx_description
1 polymer ?
#
loop_
_entity_poly.entity_id
_entity_poly.type
_entity_poly.pdbx_seq_one_letter_code
_entity_poly.pdbx_strand_id
1 'polypeptide(L)'
;MLKLSENPSILTPEVRSLSELKGIWRVAYTKARFEKVFAWDLLSHGIGYFLPMREKVIFSGGRKRKIMIPLFTSYVFFCGTEMDRYTAITTNRLCHTIDVIDQDGLIKELVSIEKALLSHAVIDSYPDLPVGSLCRINSGPMMGIEGVVISRCDTKARMVIEVTILGQGAVVEIDADILEPI
;
A
#
# COMPACT_ATOMS: atom_id res chain seq x y z
N MET A 1 -12.75 16.76 -1.53
CA MET A 1 -12.38 15.33 -1.75
C MET A 1 -12.02 15.22 -3.22
N LEU A 2 -10.81 14.73 -3.53
CA LEU A 2 -10.29 14.68 -4.89
C LEU A 2 -11.11 13.71 -5.76
N LYS A 3 -11.32 14.05 -7.02
CA LYS A 3 -11.85 13.12 -8.03
C LYS A 3 -10.81 12.01 -8.28
N LEU A 4 -11.22 10.89 -8.88
CA LEU A 4 -10.29 9.79 -9.19
C LEU A 4 -9.10 10.25 -10.04
N SER A 5 -9.36 11.12 -11.02
CA SER A 5 -8.34 11.70 -11.91
C SER A 5 -7.43 12.76 -11.26
N GLU A 6 -7.76 13.21 -10.07
CA GLU A 6 -7.02 14.24 -9.33
C GLU A 6 -6.09 13.63 -8.27
N ASN A 7 -5.99 12.31 -8.20
CA ASN A 7 -5.05 11.65 -7.28
C ASN A 7 -3.66 11.61 -7.91
N PRO A 8 -2.59 11.66 -7.08
CA PRO A 8 -1.26 11.35 -7.57
C PRO A 8 -1.22 9.90 -8.09
N SER A 9 -0.30 9.58 -8.97
CA SER A 9 -0.03 8.19 -9.33
C SER A 9 0.42 7.40 -8.09
N ILE A 10 0.16 6.09 -8.09
CA ILE A 10 0.59 5.20 -7.00
C ILE A 10 2.12 5.15 -6.93
N LEU A 11 2.75 5.14 -8.10
CA LEU A 11 4.18 5.17 -8.29
C LEU A 11 4.55 6.40 -9.12
N THR A 12 5.74 6.92 -8.94
CA THR A 12 6.27 8.00 -9.79
C THR A 12 6.08 7.64 -11.27
N PRO A 13 5.47 8.50 -12.09
CA PRO A 13 5.05 8.14 -13.45
C PRO A 13 6.21 7.92 -14.43
N GLU A 14 7.43 8.26 -14.05
CA GLU A 14 8.64 8.08 -14.86
C GLU A 14 9.16 6.63 -14.90
N VAL A 15 8.67 5.78 -13.99
CA VAL A 15 9.07 4.37 -13.89
C VAL A 15 7.88 3.44 -14.03
N ARG A 16 8.12 2.22 -14.54
CA ARG A 16 7.09 1.20 -14.71
C ARG A 16 6.96 0.28 -13.51
N SER A 17 8.02 0.16 -12.72
CA SER A 17 8.07 -0.67 -11.53
C SER A 17 9.00 -0.07 -10.49
N LEU A 18 8.72 -0.37 -9.21
CA LEU A 18 9.56 -0.02 -8.07
C LEU A 18 11.02 -0.47 -8.22
N SER A 19 11.26 -1.57 -8.92
CA SER A 19 12.60 -2.10 -9.17
C SER A 19 13.49 -1.20 -10.04
N GLU A 20 12.90 -0.25 -10.75
CA GLU A 20 13.65 0.72 -11.58
C GLU A 20 14.17 1.91 -10.77
N LEU A 21 13.59 2.17 -9.59
CA LEU A 21 14.00 3.27 -8.73
C LEU A 21 15.33 2.98 -8.07
N LYS A 22 16.25 3.94 -8.16
CA LYS A 22 17.60 3.86 -7.58
C LYS A 22 17.74 4.89 -6.47
N GLY A 23 18.36 4.49 -5.38
CA GLY A 23 18.61 5.36 -4.23
C GLY A 23 18.25 4.66 -2.92
N ILE A 24 18.34 5.39 -1.82
CA ILE A 24 18.02 4.89 -0.49
C ILE A 24 16.52 5.06 -0.26
N TRP A 25 15.84 3.96 0.01
CA TRP A 25 14.43 3.97 0.40
C TRP A 25 14.27 4.44 1.84
N ARG A 26 13.28 5.30 2.03
CA ARG A 26 12.88 5.81 3.33
C ARG A 26 11.37 5.80 3.46
N VAL A 27 10.90 5.79 4.69
CA VAL A 27 9.48 5.93 4.99
C VAL A 27 9.24 7.32 5.53
N ALA A 28 8.34 8.04 4.88
CA ALA A 28 7.86 9.33 5.35
C ALA A 28 6.62 9.14 6.23
N TYR A 29 6.67 9.58 7.48
CA TYR A 29 5.49 9.71 8.32
C TYR A 29 4.92 11.11 8.14
N THR A 30 3.80 11.21 7.44
CA THR A 30 3.17 12.47 7.09
C THR A 30 2.23 12.97 8.18
N LYS A 31 1.93 14.26 8.16
CA LYS A 31 0.78 14.80 8.88
C LYS A 31 -0.50 14.11 8.36
N ALA A 32 -1.52 14.01 9.21
CA ALA A 32 -2.76 13.33 8.87
C ALA A 32 -3.39 13.89 7.57
N ARG A 33 -3.71 13.03 6.62
CA ARG A 33 -4.31 13.34 5.31
C ARG A 33 -3.40 14.14 4.36
N PHE A 34 -2.10 14.18 4.61
CA PHE A 34 -1.14 14.86 3.73
C PHE A 34 -0.44 13.89 2.76
N GLU A 35 -0.72 12.60 2.78
CA GLU A 35 -0.05 11.59 1.98
C GLU A 35 -0.06 11.93 0.48
N LYS A 36 -1.22 12.29 -0.05
CA LYS A 36 -1.38 12.63 -1.47
C LYS A 36 -0.74 13.96 -1.85
N VAL A 37 -0.85 14.94 -0.96
CA VAL A 37 -0.22 16.25 -1.18
C VAL A 37 1.30 16.08 -1.17
N PHE A 38 1.81 15.28 -0.24
CA PHE A 38 3.24 14.98 -0.18
C PHE A 38 3.73 14.22 -1.41
N ALA A 39 2.96 13.25 -1.92
CA ALA A 39 3.29 12.56 -3.18
C ALA A 39 3.35 13.53 -4.36
N TRP A 40 2.45 14.52 -4.43
CA TRP A 40 2.52 15.59 -5.43
C TRP A 40 3.76 16.48 -5.27
N ASP A 41 4.13 16.82 -4.02
CA ASP A 41 5.34 17.59 -3.75
C ASP A 41 6.58 16.80 -4.19
N LEU A 42 6.67 15.50 -3.89
CA LEU A 42 7.76 14.62 -4.35
C LEU A 42 7.85 14.58 -5.88
N LEU A 43 6.71 14.38 -6.53
CA LEU A 43 6.63 14.37 -8.00
C LEU A 43 7.14 15.68 -8.61
N SER A 44 6.75 16.82 -8.05
CA SER A 44 7.18 18.15 -8.54
C SER A 44 8.68 18.39 -8.42
N HIS A 45 9.35 17.67 -7.51
CA HIS A 45 10.80 17.73 -7.32
C HIS A 45 11.55 16.57 -8.01
N GLY A 46 10.85 15.73 -8.78
CA GLY A 46 11.47 14.57 -9.45
C GLY A 46 11.95 13.48 -8.48
N ILE A 47 11.41 13.43 -7.27
CA ILE A 47 11.79 12.44 -6.25
C ILE A 47 10.93 11.19 -6.44
N GLY A 48 11.58 10.03 -6.54
CA GLY A 48 10.93 8.74 -6.65
C GLY A 48 10.07 8.42 -5.41
N TYR A 49 8.83 7.98 -5.60
CA TYR A 49 7.96 7.62 -4.49
C TYR A 49 7.05 6.44 -4.83
N PHE A 50 6.51 5.83 -3.78
CA PHE A 50 5.43 4.85 -3.85
C PHE A 50 4.38 5.19 -2.78
N LEU A 51 3.16 5.46 -3.24
CA LEU A 51 1.99 5.68 -2.39
C LEU A 51 0.95 4.61 -2.76
N PRO A 52 0.98 3.43 -2.15
CA PRO A 52 -0.03 2.42 -2.40
C PRO A 52 -1.40 2.92 -1.98
N MET A 53 -2.33 2.91 -2.93
CA MET A 53 -3.71 3.35 -2.72
C MET A 53 -4.68 2.27 -3.16
N ARG A 54 -5.82 2.19 -2.48
CA ARG A 54 -6.95 1.34 -2.84
C ARG A 54 -8.21 2.14 -3.10
N GLU A 55 -9.07 1.60 -3.94
CA GLU A 55 -10.41 2.15 -4.15
C GLU A 55 -11.28 1.88 -2.93
N LYS A 56 -12.03 2.89 -2.50
CA LYS A 56 -13.06 2.77 -1.48
C LYS A 56 -14.36 3.37 -2.00
N VAL A 57 -15.44 2.64 -1.82
CA VAL A 57 -16.78 3.14 -2.11
C VAL A 57 -17.32 3.84 -0.88
N ILE A 58 -17.78 5.07 -1.06
CA ILE A 58 -18.46 5.85 -0.04
C ILE A 58 -19.85 6.29 -0.52
N PHE A 59 -20.77 6.46 0.42
CA PHE A 59 -22.06 7.05 0.15
C PHE A 59 -22.06 8.49 0.68
N SER A 60 -22.35 9.46 -0.20
CA SER A 60 -22.39 10.86 0.16
C SER A 60 -23.55 11.53 -0.59
N GLY A 61 -24.48 12.15 0.14
CA GLY A 61 -25.66 12.80 -0.44
C GLY A 61 -26.55 11.82 -1.22
N GLY A 62 -26.71 10.59 -0.75
CA GLY A 62 -27.50 9.54 -1.42
C GLY A 62 -26.86 8.95 -2.69
N ARG A 63 -25.64 9.36 -3.03
CA ARG A 63 -24.93 8.87 -4.22
C ARG A 63 -23.71 8.05 -3.84
N LYS A 64 -23.54 6.93 -4.54
CA LYS A 64 -22.34 6.09 -4.47
C LYS A 64 -21.17 6.80 -5.16
N ARG A 65 -20.06 6.95 -4.47
CA ARG A 65 -18.82 7.53 -5.02
C ARG A 65 -17.64 6.62 -4.75
N LYS A 66 -16.76 6.51 -5.73
CA LYS A 66 -15.48 5.82 -5.61
C LYS A 66 -14.40 6.85 -5.29
N ILE A 67 -13.58 6.56 -4.33
CA ILE A 67 -12.43 7.39 -3.94
C ILE A 67 -11.20 6.50 -3.78
N MET A 68 -10.02 7.06 -4.05
CA MET A 68 -8.74 6.42 -3.70
C MET A 68 -8.35 6.81 -2.28
N ILE A 69 -7.95 5.85 -1.48
CA ILE A 69 -7.40 6.09 -0.14
C ILE A 69 -6.05 5.41 -0.01
N PRO A 70 -5.08 6.01 0.72
CA PRO A 70 -3.81 5.35 1.02
C PRO A 70 -4.05 4.00 1.71
N LEU A 71 -3.27 3.00 1.34
CA LEU A 71 -3.28 1.69 1.99
C LEU A 71 -2.72 1.80 3.42
N PHE A 72 -1.66 2.59 3.57
CA PHE A 72 -1.04 2.91 4.86
C PHE A 72 -1.31 4.37 5.21
N THR A 73 -2.14 4.59 6.23
CA THR A 73 -2.49 5.94 6.67
C THR A 73 -1.26 6.65 7.24
N SER A 74 -1.00 7.87 6.79
CA SER A 74 0.13 8.71 7.16
C SER A 74 1.50 8.20 6.71
N TYR A 75 1.59 7.19 5.84
CA TYR A 75 2.86 6.70 5.32
C TYR A 75 2.97 6.88 3.81
N VAL A 76 4.14 7.34 3.38
CA VAL A 76 4.56 7.39 1.98
C VAL A 76 5.99 6.88 1.89
N PHE A 77 6.24 5.97 0.97
CA PHE A 77 7.57 5.47 0.70
C PHE A 77 8.22 6.35 -0.36
N PHE A 78 9.48 6.73 -0.18
CA PHE A 78 10.20 7.51 -1.18
C PHE A 78 11.67 7.07 -1.28
N CYS A 79 12.25 7.30 -2.42
CA CYS A 79 13.58 6.82 -2.77
C CYS A 79 14.40 7.97 -3.36
N GLY A 80 15.63 8.12 -2.91
CA GLY A 80 16.52 9.16 -3.41
C GLY A 80 17.79 9.33 -2.60
N THR A 81 18.45 10.45 -2.83
CA THR A 81 19.68 10.90 -2.15
C THR A 81 19.38 11.55 -0.80
N GLU A 82 20.42 11.97 -0.08
CA GLU A 82 20.24 12.81 1.13
C GLU A 82 19.70 14.20 0.80
N MET A 83 19.99 14.74 -0.38
CA MET A 83 19.43 16.01 -0.82
C MET A 83 17.92 15.88 -1.07
N ASP A 84 17.48 14.75 -1.65
CA ASP A 84 16.05 14.47 -1.85
C ASP A 84 15.32 14.31 -0.50
N ARG A 85 15.96 13.67 0.48
CA ARG A 85 15.45 13.60 1.84
C ARG A 85 15.30 15.01 2.45
N TYR A 86 16.30 15.85 2.32
CA TYR A 86 16.23 17.23 2.79
C TYR A 86 15.09 17.99 2.10
N THR A 87 14.97 17.89 0.78
CA THR A 87 13.87 18.47 0.00
C THR A 87 12.51 17.97 0.50
N ALA A 88 12.37 16.69 0.72
CA ALA A 88 11.14 16.10 1.26
C ALA A 88 10.75 16.69 2.62
N ILE A 89 11.71 16.88 3.51
CA ILE A 89 11.48 17.50 4.84
C ILE A 89 11.05 18.97 4.70
N THR A 90 11.64 19.72 3.78
CA THR A 90 11.33 21.16 3.59
C THR A 90 9.92 21.39 3.03
N THR A 91 9.24 20.38 2.49
CA THR A 91 7.82 20.48 2.09
C THR A 91 6.90 20.80 3.28
N ASN A 92 7.34 20.58 4.50
CA ASN A 92 6.56 20.75 5.74
C ASN A 92 5.29 19.87 5.80
N ARG A 93 5.28 18.75 5.05
CA ARG A 93 4.18 17.75 5.06
C ARG A 93 4.44 16.62 6.02
N LEU A 94 5.70 16.44 6.43
CA LEU A 94 6.15 15.34 7.28
C LEU A 94 6.10 15.69 8.76
N CYS A 95 5.88 14.68 9.58
CA CYS A 95 6.24 14.71 10.99
C CYS A 95 7.71 14.32 11.16
N HIS A 96 8.13 13.21 10.52
CA HIS A 96 9.51 12.72 10.48
C HIS A 96 9.72 11.73 9.33
N THR A 97 10.97 11.37 9.09
CA THR A 97 11.36 10.27 8.21
C THR A 97 11.88 9.12 9.05
N ILE A 98 11.62 7.89 8.59
CA ILE A 98 12.12 6.66 9.18
C ILE A 98 13.17 6.09 8.22
N ASP A 99 14.37 5.92 8.72
CA ASP A 99 15.44 5.28 7.97
C ASP A 99 15.25 3.75 8.04
N VAL A 100 15.38 3.11 6.89
CA VAL A 100 15.16 1.67 6.75
C VAL A 100 16.52 0.97 6.76
N ILE A 101 16.72 0.07 7.70
CA ILE A 101 17.96 -0.69 7.83
C ILE A 101 18.03 -1.78 6.77
N ASP A 102 16.96 -2.56 6.62
CA ASP A 102 16.86 -3.62 5.60
C ASP A 102 16.21 -3.07 4.33
N GLN A 103 17.05 -2.51 3.46
CA GLN A 103 16.61 -1.95 2.18
C GLN A 103 16.06 -3.03 1.24
N ASP A 104 16.71 -4.18 1.17
CA ASP A 104 16.31 -5.27 0.28
C ASP A 104 14.99 -5.91 0.73
N GLY A 105 14.81 -6.07 2.02
CA GLY A 105 13.55 -6.52 2.60
C GLY A 105 12.40 -5.58 2.27
N LEU A 106 12.57 -4.28 2.54
CA LEU A 106 11.57 -3.29 2.19
C LEU A 106 11.22 -3.32 0.71
N ILE A 107 12.20 -3.33 -0.20
CA ILE A 107 11.96 -3.34 -1.64
C ILE A 107 11.14 -4.57 -2.05
N LYS A 108 11.45 -5.75 -1.52
CA LYS A 108 10.68 -6.98 -1.79
C LYS A 108 9.22 -6.85 -1.34
N GLU A 109 8.99 -6.31 -0.16
CA GLU A 109 7.64 -6.07 0.38
C GLU A 109 6.88 -5.06 -0.49
N LEU A 110 7.50 -3.93 -0.85
CA LEU A 110 6.86 -2.92 -1.69
C LEU A 110 6.54 -3.43 -3.10
N VAL A 111 7.44 -4.22 -3.72
CA VAL A 111 7.20 -4.88 -5.02
C VAL A 111 6.04 -5.88 -4.92
N SER A 112 5.90 -6.58 -3.82
CA SER A 112 4.77 -7.49 -3.59
C SER A 112 3.45 -6.72 -3.51
N ILE A 113 3.44 -5.58 -2.82
CA ILE A 113 2.28 -4.69 -2.76
C ILE A 113 1.95 -4.09 -4.14
N GLU A 114 2.96 -3.63 -4.89
CA GLU A 114 2.80 -3.13 -6.26
C GLU A 114 2.10 -4.17 -7.14
N LYS A 115 2.60 -5.40 -7.14
CA LYS A 115 2.00 -6.52 -7.90
C LYS A 115 0.57 -6.81 -7.46
N ALA A 116 0.29 -6.75 -6.15
CA ALA A 116 -1.06 -6.94 -5.62
C ALA A 116 -2.04 -5.88 -6.12
N LEU A 117 -1.62 -4.63 -6.17
CA LEU A 117 -2.45 -3.53 -6.67
C LEU A 117 -2.71 -3.61 -8.18
N LEU A 118 -1.80 -4.22 -8.94
CA LEU A 118 -1.92 -4.41 -10.39
C LEU A 118 -2.81 -5.60 -10.77
N SER A 119 -2.98 -6.56 -9.87
CA SER A 119 -3.78 -7.75 -10.16
C SER A 119 -5.26 -7.51 -9.83
N HIS A 120 -6.07 -7.31 -10.86
CA HIS A 120 -7.54 -7.30 -10.76
C HIS A 120 -8.11 -8.72 -10.87
N ALA A 121 -7.73 -9.65 -10.00
CA ALA A 121 -8.25 -11.00 -10.07
C ALA A 121 -9.52 -11.15 -9.22
N VAL A 122 -10.58 -11.67 -9.83
CA VAL A 122 -11.81 -12.14 -9.16
C VAL A 122 -11.88 -13.64 -9.38
N ILE A 123 -11.90 -14.45 -8.33
CA ILE A 123 -12.05 -15.92 -8.41
C ILE A 123 -12.89 -16.42 -7.24
N ASP A 124 -13.75 -17.42 -7.55
CA ASP A 124 -14.72 -18.04 -6.64
C ASP A 124 -14.30 -19.47 -6.25
N SER A 125 -13.81 -19.70 -5.04
CA SER A 125 -13.95 -20.92 -4.21
C SER A 125 -13.04 -20.89 -2.96
N TYR A 126 -13.43 -21.55 -1.83
CA TYR A 126 -12.99 -21.16 -0.49
C TYR A 126 -12.42 -22.28 0.39
N PRO A 127 -11.28 -22.10 1.08
CA PRO A 127 -11.01 -22.80 2.33
C PRO A 127 -11.79 -22.16 3.50
N ASP A 128 -12.30 -23.02 4.39
CA ASP A 128 -13.02 -22.58 5.58
C ASP A 128 -12.03 -22.20 6.70
N LEU A 129 -11.47 -20.99 6.61
CA LEU A 129 -10.52 -20.46 7.60
C LEU A 129 -11.28 -19.63 8.64
N PRO A 130 -11.37 -20.08 9.91
CA PRO A 130 -11.97 -19.29 10.99
C PRO A 130 -11.22 -17.98 11.24
N VAL A 131 -11.93 -16.98 11.77
CA VAL A 131 -11.30 -15.75 12.27
C VAL A 131 -10.30 -16.12 13.38
N GLY A 132 -9.10 -15.55 13.34
CA GLY A 132 -7.98 -15.90 14.22
C GLY A 132 -7.03 -16.95 13.64
N SER A 133 -7.34 -17.59 12.53
CA SER A 133 -6.44 -18.55 11.89
C SER A 133 -5.22 -17.85 11.28
N LEU A 134 -4.06 -18.46 11.51
CA LEU A 134 -2.84 -18.10 10.79
C LEU A 134 -2.91 -18.70 9.38
N CYS A 135 -2.61 -17.91 8.39
CA CYS A 135 -2.65 -18.33 7.00
C CYS A 135 -1.48 -17.75 6.19
N ARG A 136 -1.15 -18.43 5.09
CA ARG A 136 -0.19 -17.98 4.10
C ARG A 136 -0.87 -17.81 2.77
N ILE A 137 -0.48 -16.78 2.03
CA ILE A 137 -0.95 -16.57 0.66
C ILE A 137 -0.16 -17.50 -0.26
N ASN A 138 -0.83 -18.42 -0.93
CA ASN A 138 -0.19 -19.46 -1.75
C ASN A 138 -0.08 -19.11 -3.23
N SER A 139 -0.75 -18.06 -3.68
CA SER A 139 -0.68 -17.61 -5.08
C SER A 139 -0.94 -16.12 -5.23
N GLY A 140 -0.59 -15.59 -6.40
CA GLY A 140 -0.76 -14.17 -6.72
C GLY A 140 0.41 -13.31 -6.25
N PRO A 141 0.21 -12.00 -6.29
CA PRO A 141 1.29 -11.01 -6.08
C PRO A 141 1.82 -10.97 -4.65
N MET A 142 1.04 -11.44 -3.68
CA MET A 142 1.40 -11.48 -2.25
C MET A 142 1.81 -12.90 -1.81
N MET A 143 2.14 -13.80 -2.74
CA MET A 143 2.53 -15.17 -2.44
C MET A 143 3.68 -15.21 -1.42
N GLY A 144 3.48 -16.02 -0.37
CA GLY A 144 4.46 -16.21 0.71
C GLY A 144 4.26 -15.28 1.91
N ILE A 145 3.39 -14.27 1.82
CA ILE A 145 3.07 -13.41 2.97
C ILE A 145 2.16 -14.20 3.93
N GLU A 146 2.48 -14.09 5.22
CA GLU A 146 1.71 -14.69 6.32
C GLU A 146 0.90 -13.62 7.03
N GLY A 147 -0.27 -14.01 7.52
CA GLY A 147 -1.15 -13.12 8.26
C GLY A 147 -2.21 -13.87 9.05
N VAL A 148 -2.97 -13.11 9.82
CA VAL A 148 -4.08 -13.63 10.64
C VAL A 148 -5.40 -13.20 10.03
N VAL A 149 -6.33 -14.12 9.88
CA VAL A 149 -7.69 -13.81 9.44
C VAL A 149 -8.40 -13.01 10.52
N ILE A 150 -8.79 -11.78 10.23
CA ILE A 150 -9.48 -10.89 11.19
C ILE A 150 -10.97 -10.76 10.93
N SER A 151 -11.43 -10.96 9.70
CA SER A 151 -12.86 -11.01 9.38
C SER A 151 -13.13 -11.70 8.05
N ARG A 152 -14.39 -12.09 7.84
CA ARG A 152 -14.91 -12.62 6.58
C ARG A 152 -15.87 -11.62 5.95
N CYS A 153 -15.86 -11.52 4.64
CA CYS A 153 -16.83 -10.73 3.90
C CYS A 153 -18.00 -11.64 3.46
N ASP A 154 -19.17 -11.50 4.07
CA ASP A 154 -20.34 -12.35 3.86
C ASP A 154 -20.88 -12.40 2.42
N THR A 155 -20.56 -11.41 1.60
CA THR A 155 -21.09 -11.28 0.23
C THR A 155 -20.13 -11.70 -0.88
N LYS A 156 -18.88 -11.97 -0.52
CA LYS A 156 -17.80 -12.38 -1.43
C LYS A 156 -16.85 -13.30 -0.71
N ALA A 157 -16.29 -14.22 -1.44
CA ALA A 157 -15.26 -15.11 -1.01
C ALA A 157 -13.96 -14.41 -0.62
N ARG A 158 -14.01 -13.45 0.24
CA ARG A 158 -12.87 -12.66 0.65
C ARG A 158 -12.69 -12.69 2.14
N MET A 159 -11.44 -12.78 2.53
CA MET A 159 -11.01 -12.67 3.91
C MET A 159 -10.20 -11.40 4.10
N VAL A 160 -10.35 -10.80 5.25
CA VAL A 160 -9.52 -9.70 5.68
C VAL A 160 -8.42 -10.29 6.52
N ILE A 161 -7.17 -10.16 6.08
CA ILE A 161 -6.01 -10.61 6.84
C ILE A 161 -5.20 -9.41 7.33
N GLU A 162 -4.67 -9.54 8.51
CA GLU A 162 -3.68 -8.62 9.06
C GLU A 162 -2.30 -9.17 8.72
N VAL A 163 -1.52 -8.39 8.00
CA VAL A 163 -0.12 -8.68 7.68
C VAL A 163 0.77 -7.65 8.36
N THR A 164 1.95 -8.04 8.80
CA THR A 164 2.90 -7.12 9.40
C THR A 164 3.88 -6.65 8.34
N ILE A 165 3.90 -5.34 8.09
CA ILE A 165 4.87 -4.69 7.22
C ILE A 165 5.56 -3.60 8.04
N LEU A 166 6.88 -3.63 8.11
CA LEU A 166 7.68 -2.68 8.89
C LEU A 166 7.27 -2.62 10.38
N GLY A 167 6.85 -3.74 10.95
CA GLY A 167 6.38 -3.80 12.34
C GLY A 167 5.01 -3.18 12.58
N GLN A 168 4.27 -2.85 11.51
CA GLN A 168 2.90 -2.35 11.57
C GLN A 168 1.94 -3.31 10.91
N GLY A 169 0.79 -3.52 11.55
CA GLY A 169 -0.30 -4.30 10.98
C GLY A 169 -0.93 -3.57 9.78
N ALA A 170 -0.97 -4.20 8.64
CA ALA A 170 -1.75 -3.79 7.49
C ALA A 170 -2.91 -4.75 7.30
N VAL A 171 -4.09 -4.22 7.04
CA VAL A 171 -5.28 -5.03 6.78
C VAL A 171 -5.49 -5.13 5.27
N VAL A 172 -5.44 -6.34 4.75
CA VAL A 172 -5.57 -6.63 3.32
C VAL A 172 -6.78 -7.53 3.09
N GLU A 173 -7.63 -7.16 2.14
CA GLU A 173 -8.75 -7.98 1.69
C GLU A 173 -8.27 -8.91 0.56
N ILE A 174 -8.30 -10.22 0.78
CA ILE A 174 -7.77 -11.25 -0.12
C ILE A 174 -8.85 -12.29 -0.41
N ASP A 175 -8.84 -12.81 -1.63
CA ASP A 175 -9.70 -13.91 -2.00
C ASP A 175 -9.31 -15.18 -1.24
N ALA A 176 -10.30 -15.87 -0.66
CA ALA A 176 -10.06 -16.96 0.28
C ALA A 176 -9.44 -18.20 -0.36
N ASP A 177 -9.63 -18.39 -1.66
CA ASP A 177 -9.12 -19.53 -2.43
C ASP A 177 -7.60 -19.55 -2.59
N ILE A 178 -6.94 -18.40 -2.39
CA ILE A 178 -5.49 -18.30 -2.43
C ILE A 178 -4.83 -18.29 -1.04
N LEU A 179 -5.61 -18.53 0.01
CA LEU A 179 -5.13 -18.68 1.37
C LEU A 179 -4.99 -20.16 1.74
N GLU A 180 -3.91 -20.52 2.41
CA GLU A 180 -3.72 -21.83 3.02
C GLU A 180 -3.46 -21.68 4.53
N PRO A 181 -4.02 -22.58 5.37
CA PRO A 181 -3.72 -22.58 6.80
C PRO A 181 -2.25 -22.97 7.03
N ILE A 182 -1.65 -22.39 8.08
CA ILE A 182 -0.32 -22.75 8.55
C ILE A 182 -0.43 -23.35 9.94
#